data_7ae62bde13e2fc4c6f91cc1f26087227
#
_entry.id   7ae62bde13e2fc4c6f91cc1f26087227
#
_cell.length_a   1.000
_cell.length_b   1.000
_cell.length_c   1.000
_cell.angle_alpha   90.00
_cell.angle_beta   90.00
_cell.angle_gamma   90.00
#
_symmetry.space_group_name_H-M   'P 1'
#
loop_
_entity.id
_entity.type
_entity.pdbx_description
1 polymer ?
#
loop_
_entity_poly.entity_id
_entity_poly.type
_entity_poly.pdbx_seq_one_letter_code
_entity_poly.pdbx_strand_id
1 'polypeptide(L)'
;MAKTEISTLGEFGLIRHLTKDIQHVQPSTQKGIGDDAAVMNFGSKRVLMTTDLLLEGIHFNLEYVPLKHLGYKAAVVNFSDIYAMNATPTQITVSLGISKRFSVEDLEELYSGIRLACERYNVDLVGGDTSASMTGLTISITCLGTAAAKEIVYRNGAKINDLICVTGNLGTAYMGLQLLERERIVMQANENATPAFEGREYLLERQLKPEARRDIIAKLHEAGIKPTAMMDISDGLSSELMHICTQSNVGCAVYEDKLPIDYQAAALAEEMNLNIVTCALNGGEDYELLFTCSLDDYEKLIPLEDVYLIGHITKPEYGINLIGRNGEEISLKAQGWNAFDAQEAK
;
A
#
# COMPACT_ATOMS: atom_id res chain seq x y z
N MET A 1 8.18 30.17 -22.35
CA MET A 1 8.22 29.90 -20.91
C MET A 1 9.05 28.66 -20.70
N ALA A 2 9.94 28.63 -19.71
CA ALA A 2 10.64 27.41 -19.32
C ALA A 2 9.63 26.40 -18.80
N LYS A 3 9.77 25.13 -19.18
CA LYS A 3 8.94 24.04 -18.65
C LYS A 3 9.48 23.64 -17.28
N THR A 4 8.59 23.36 -16.34
CA THR A 4 8.96 22.84 -15.04
C THR A 4 9.03 21.32 -15.13
N GLU A 5 10.13 20.74 -14.72
CA GLU A 5 10.32 19.28 -14.67
C GLU A 5 9.42 18.67 -13.59
N ILE A 6 8.78 17.54 -13.91
CA ILE A 6 7.88 16.82 -12.98
C ILE A 6 8.62 16.39 -11.70
N SER A 7 9.87 15.98 -11.84
CA SER A 7 10.76 15.60 -10.73
C SER A 7 10.93 16.68 -9.66
N THR A 8 10.73 17.96 -10.02
CA THR A 8 10.78 19.09 -9.06
C THR A 8 9.64 19.04 -8.04
N LEU A 9 8.50 18.46 -8.41
CA LEU A 9 7.31 18.38 -7.55
C LEU A 9 7.18 17.02 -6.86
N GLY A 10 7.74 15.98 -7.45
CA GLY A 10 7.46 14.60 -7.09
C GLY A 10 5.99 14.21 -7.34
N GLU A 11 5.62 12.99 -7.07
CA GLU A 11 4.28 12.45 -7.34
C GLU A 11 3.19 13.22 -6.60
N PHE A 12 3.21 13.21 -5.28
CA PHE A 12 2.18 13.88 -4.46
C PHE A 12 2.18 15.41 -4.63
N GLY A 13 3.35 16.01 -4.91
CA GLY A 13 3.44 17.44 -5.26
C GLY A 13 2.74 17.73 -6.58
N LEU A 14 2.91 16.86 -7.58
CA LEU A 14 2.24 16.96 -8.88
C LEU A 14 0.73 16.79 -8.73
N ILE A 15 0.28 15.76 -8.01
CA ILE A 15 -1.15 15.52 -7.74
C ILE A 15 -1.77 16.76 -7.11
N ARG A 16 -1.20 17.28 -6.02
CA ARG A 16 -1.70 18.50 -5.36
C ARG A 16 -1.72 19.71 -6.31
N HIS A 17 -0.69 19.87 -7.15
CA HIS A 17 -0.62 20.98 -8.10
C HIS A 17 -1.72 20.92 -9.16
N LEU A 18 -1.97 19.74 -9.71
CA LEU A 18 -2.98 19.54 -10.76
C LEU A 18 -4.41 19.60 -10.23
N THR A 19 -4.62 19.26 -8.97
CA THR A 19 -5.96 19.11 -8.40
C THR A 19 -6.40 20.27 -7.53
N LYS A 20 -5.53 21.26 -7.27
CA LYS A 20 -5.79 22.40 -6.34
C LYS A 20 -7.02 23.24 -6.68
N ASP A 21 -7.38 23.33 -7.96
CA ASP A 21 -8.48 24.16 -8.45
C ASP A 21 -9.74 23.31 -8.81
N ILE A 22 -9.70 21.98 -8.53
CA ILE A 22 -10.84 21.10 -8.80
C ILE A 22 -11.94 21.36 -7.77
N GLN A 23 -13.13 21.72 -8.28
CA GLN A 23 -14.32 21.91 -7.47
C GLN A 23 -15.31 20.77 -7.67
N HIS A 24 -15.82 20.22 -6.57
CA HIS A 24 -16.86 19.20 -6.62
C HIS A 24 -18.24 19.89 -6.70
N VAL A 25 -18.91 19.71 -7.83
CA VAL A 25 -20.22 20.32 -8.06
C VAL A 25 -21.39 19.38 -7.76
N GLN A 26 -21.11 18.09 -7.58
CA GLN A 26 -22.13 17.09 -7.29
C GLN A 26 -22.41 16.98 -5.80
N PRO A 27 -23.66 17.12 -5.34
CA PRO A 27 -24.02 16.99 -3.92
C PRO A 27 -23.69 15.61 -3.33
N SER A 28 -23.56 14.60 -4.17
CA SER A 28 -23.18 13.24 -3.76
C SER A 28 -21.69 13.11 -3.42
N THR A 29 -20.81 13.99 -3.89
CA THR A 29 -19.39 13.95 -3.56
C THR A 29 -19.16 14.49 -2.15
N GLN A 30 -18.87 13.61 -1.20
CA GLN A 30 -18.62 13.97 0.19
C GLN A 30 -17.12 14.22 0.45
N LYS A 31 -16.26 13.38 -0.07
CA LYS A 31 -14.80 13.50 -0.04
C LYS A 31 -14.28 13.17 -1.44
N GLY A 32 -13.46 14.01 -1.99
CA GLY A 32 -12.77 13.76 -3.26
C GLY A 32 -11.31 13.42 -3.01
N ILE A 33 -10.42 14.00 -3.81
CA ILE A 33 -8.97 13.75 -3.82
C ILE A 33 -8.35 14.06 -2.45
N GLY A 34 -7.39 13.23 -2.01
CA GLY A 34 -6.59 13.45 -0.80
C GLY A 34 -6.81 12.45 0.32
N ASP A 35 -7.45 11.32 0.01
CA ASP A 35 -7.58 10.15 0.89
C ASP A 35 -7.41 8.87 0.06
N ASP A 36 -7.40 7.67 0.69
CA ASP A 36 -7.22 6.38 0.00
C ASP A 36 -8.34 6.13 -1.03
N ALA A 37 -9.55 6.61 -0.77
CA ALA A 37 -10.67 6.52 -1.69
C ALA A 37 -11.54 7.79 -1.67
N ALA A 38 -12.19 8.09 -2.78
CA ALA A 38 -13.26 9.07 -2.80
C ALA A 38 -14.50 8.56 -2.05
N VAL A 39 -15.24 9.46 -1.38
CA VAL A 39 -16.46 9.12 -0.65
C VAL A 39 -17.66 9.80 -1.28
N MET A 40 -18.65 8.99 -1.67
CA MET A 40 -19.87 9.46 -2.28
C MET A 40 -21.10 9.09 -1.43
N ASN A 41 -22.07 9.98 -1.38
CA ASN A 41 -23.30 9.85 -0.60
C ASN A 41 -24.49 9.48 -1.51
N PHE A 42 -24.93 8.24 -1.40
CA PHE A 42 -26.11 7.74 -2.10
C PHE A 42 -27.18 7.24 -1.10
N GLY A 43 -27.48 8.02 -0.05
CA GLY A 43 -28.50 7.70 0.95
C GLY A 43 -27.93 7.14 2.25
N SER A 44 -28.41 5.98 2.71
CA SER A 44 -28.05 5.40 4.02
C SER A 44 -26.62 4.89 4.11
N LYS A 45 -26.02 4.50 2.99
CA LYS A 45 -24.61 4.11 2.87
C LYS A 45 -23.82 5.17 2.13
N ARG A 46 -22.51 5.17 2.34
CA ARG A 46 -21.53 5.86 1.50
C ARG A 46 -20.94 4.86 0.54
N VAL A 47 -20.69 5.30 -0.70
CA VAL A 47 -19.92 4.57 -1.68
C VAL A 47 -18.54 5.18 -1.69
N LEU A 48 -17.53 4.33 -1.59
CA LEU A 48 -16.13 4.67 -1.74
C LEU A 48 -15.67 4.18 -3.10
N MET A 49 -14.75 4.90 -3.72
CA MET A 49 -14.20 4.52 -5.02
C MET A 49 -12.71 4.84 -5.03
N THR A 50 -11.92 3.87 -5.43
CA THR A 50 -10.47 4.00 -5.67
C THR A 50 -10.11 3.41 -7.03
N THR A 51 -8.90 3.72 -7.51
CA THR A 51 -8.35 3.15 -8.73
C THR A 51 -6.83 3.14 -8.68
N ASP A 52 -6.24 2.01 -9.06
CA ASP A 52 -4.80 1.85 -9.28
C ASP A 52 -4.48 1.59 -10.74
N LEU A 53 -3.27 2.02 -11.11
CA LEU A 53 -2.70 1.83 -12.43
C LEU A 53 -1.35 1.12 -12.32
N LEU A 54 -1.25 -0.10 -12.81
CA LEU A 54 -0.03 -0.88 -12.84
C LEU A 54 0.55 -0.92 -14.26
N LEU A 55 1.80 -0.54 -14.40
CA LEU A 55 2.54 -0.48 -15.66
C LEU A 55 3.69 -1.48 -15.64
N GLU A 56 3.80 -2.24 -16.73
CA GLU A 56 4.95 -3.11 -16.94
C GLU A 56 6.27 -2.33 -17.00
N GLY A 57 7.29 -2.85 -16.32
CA GLY A 57 8.60 -2.23 -16.19
C GLY A 57 8.67 -1.12 -15.13
N ILE A 58 7.53 -0.76 -14.52
CA ILE A 58 7.44 0.21 -13.43
C ILE A 58 6.97 -0.50 -12.15
N HIS A 59 5.77 -1.08 -12.15
CA HIS A 59 5.16 -1.70 -10.97
C HIS A 59 5.35 -3.22 -10.95
N PHE A 60 5.71 -3.83 -12.07
CA PHE A 60 5.97 -5.26 -12.20
C PHE A 60 6.89 -5.57 -13.37
N ASN A 61 7.62 -6.68 -13.26
CA ASN A 61 8.47 -7.20 -14.32
C ASN A 61 8.06 -8.65 -14.62
N LEU A 62 7.61 -8.91 -15.84
CA LEU A 62 7.15 -10.23 -16.29
C LEU A 62 8.28 -11.27 -16.45
N GLU A 63 9.54 -10.90 -16.29
CA GLU A 63 10.64 -11.85 -16.22
C GLU A 63 10.55 -12.75 -14.97
N TYR A 64 9.91 -12.25 -13.87
CA TYR A 64 9.77 -13.00 -12.62
C TYR A 64 8.39 -12.94 -11.99
N VAL A 65 7.47 -12.10 -12.46
CA VAL A 65 6.10 -12.03 -11.92
C VAL A 65 5.16 -12.89 -12.75
N PRO A 66 4.64 -14.03 -12.23
CA PRO A 66 3.64 -14.84 -12.92
C PRO A 66 2.34 -14.06 -13.12
N LEU A 67 1.72 -14.18 -14.29
CA LEU A 67 0.51 -13.43 -14.64
C LEU A 67 -0.66 -13.66 -13.67
N LYS A 68 -0.80 -14.88 -13.13
CA LYS A 68 -1.81 -15.18 -12.11
C LYS A 68 -1.58 -14.38 -10.82
N HIS A 69 -0.34 -14.29 -10.34
CA HIS A 69 -0.01 -13.48 -9.16
C HIS A 69 -0.22 -11.99 -9.44
N LEU A 70 0.18 -11.53 -10.63
CA LEU A 70 -0.05 -10.15 -11.06
C LEU A 70 -1.54 -9.79 -11.06
N GLY A 71 -2.38 -10.65 -11.61
CA GLY A 71 -3.83 -10.44 -11.61
C GLY A 71 -4.43 -10.40 -10.21
N TYR A 72 -3.96 -11.28 -9.31
CA TYR A 72 -4.36 -11.28 -7.91
C TYR A 72 -3.96 -9.98 -7.21
N LYS A 73 -2.68 -9.61 -7.29
CA LYS A 73 -2.12 -8.38 -6.72
C LYS A 73 -2.85 -7.15 -7.23
N ALA A 74 -3.06 -7.03 -8.54
CA ALA A 74 -3.74 -5.88 -9.15
C ALA A 74 -5.16 -5.64 -8.60
N ALA A 75 -5.88 -6.70 -8.22
CA ALA A 75 -7.18 -6.57 -7.57
C ALA A 75 -7.05 -6.23 -6.08
N VAL A 76 -6.14 -6.91 -5.36
CA VAL A 76 -6.00 -6.82 -3.91
C VAL A 76 -5.50 -5.44 -3.45
N VAL A 77 -4.63 -4.77 -4.20
CA VAL A 77 -4.16 -3.42 -3.86
C VAL A 77 -5.33 -2.44 -3.75
N ASN A 78 -6.28 -2.50 -4.68
CA ASN A 78 -7.51 -1.71 -4.62
C ASN A 78 -8.44 -2.10 -3.45
N PHE A 79 -8.47 -3.38 -3.06
CA PHE A 79 -9.23 -3.82 -1.89
C PHE A 79 -8.61 -3.28 -0.60
N SER A 80 -7.27 -3.15 -0.57
CA SER A 80 -6.52 -2.56 0.52
C SER A 80 -6.97 -1.13 0.81
N ASP A 81 -7.04 -0.27 -0.21
CA ASP A 81 -7.54 1.11 -0.07
C ASP A 81 -8.93 1.18 0.58
N ILE A 82 -9.83 0.30 0.14
CA ILE A 82 -11.20 0.29 0.67
C ILE A 82 -11.21 -0.16 2.13
N TYR A 83 -10.44 -1.20 2.49
CA TYR A 83 -10.30 -1.63 3.89
C TYR A 83 -9.59 -0.58 4.75
N ALA A 84 -8.60 0.13 4.20
CA ALA A 84 -7.90 1.22 4.86
C ALA A 84 -8.85 2.37 5.28
N MET A 85 -9.99 2.50 4.63
CA MET A 85 -11.04 3.43 5.03
C MET A 85 -12.15 2.79 5.87
N ASN A 86 -11.92 1.61 6.45
CA ASN A 86 -12.89 0.85 7.24
C ASN A 86 -14.21 0.57 6.48
N ALA A 87 -14.10 0.31 5.18
CA ALA A 87 -15.19 0.01 4.28
C ALA A 87 -15.06 -1.41 3.72
N THR A 88 -16.07 -1.90 3.03
CA THR A 88 -16.09 -3.22 2.41
C THR A 88 -16.10 -3.07 0.90
N PRO A 89 -15.10 -3.61 0.17
CA PRO A 89 -15.10 -3.63 -1.29
C PRO A 89 -16.26 -4.50 -1.80
N THR A 90 -16.86 -4.11 -2.92
CA THR A 90 -18.09 -4.74 -3.44
C THR A 90 -18.01 -5.06 -4.92
N GLN A 91 -17.52 -4.15 -5.75
CA GLN A 91 -17.40 -4.33 -7.20
C GLN A 91 -16.06 -3.81 -7.71
N ILE A 92 -15.57 -4.41 -8.80
CA ILE A 92 -14.45 -3.87 -9.59
C ILE A 92 -14.76 -3.78 -11.08
N THR A 93 -14.08 -2.86 -11.75
CA THR A 93 -13.90 -2.87 -13.20
C THR A 93 -12.42 -2.98 -13.54
N VAL A 94 -12.09 -3.67 -14.63
CA VAL A 94 -10.70 -3.92 -15.07
C VAL A 94 -10.49 -3.36 -16.45
N SER A 95 -9.58 -2.41 -16.61
CA SER A 95 -9.17 -1.87 -17.91
C SER A 95 -7.77 -2.36 -18.26
N LEU A 96 -7.58 -2.92 -19.45
CA LEU A 96 -6.31 -3.48 -19.91
C LEU A 96 -5.80 -2.80 -21.17
N GLY A 97 -4.53 -2.41 -21.19
CA GLY A 97 -3.76 -2.11 -22.39
C GLY A 97 -2.83 -3.28 -22.71
N ILE A 98 -3.04 -3.97 -23.85
CA ILE A 98 -2.40 -5.26 -24.14
C ILE A 98 -1.53 -5.14 -25.39
N SER A 99 -0.24 -5.45 -25.28
CA SER A 99 0.65 -5.51 -26.45
C SER A 99 0.51 -6.83 -27.21
N LYS A 100 0.91 -6.84 -28.47
CA LYS A 100 0.78 -8.00 -29.39
C LYS A 100 1.55 -9.26 -28.96
N ARG A 101 2.39 -9.19 -27.93
CA ARG A 101 3.16 -10.35 -27.46
C ARG A 101 2.35 -11.31 -26.60
N PHE A 102 1.19 -10.87 -26.08
CA PHE A 102 0.35 -11.69 -25.22
C PHE A 102 -0.60 -12.57 -26.04
N SER A 103 -0.73 -13.83 -25.61
CA SER A 103 -1.72 -14.77 -26.12
C SER A 103 -3.03 -14.68 -25.33
N VAL A 104 -4.05 -15.41 -25.78
CA VAL A 104 -5.31 -15.56 -25.03
C VAL A 104 -5.06 -16.26 -23.70
N GLU A 105 -4.20 -17.30 -23.71
CA GLU A 105 -3.85 -18.08 -22.52
C GLU A 105 -3.16 -17.23 -21.45
N ASP A 106 -2.30 -16.29 -21.85
CA ASP A 106 -1.66 -15.33 -20.92
C ASP A 106 -2.73 -14.48 -20.20
N LEU A 107 -3.73 -14.02 -20.95
CA LEU A 107 -4.82 -13.22 -20.38
C LEU A 107 -5.77 -14.07 -19.52
N GLU A 108 -6.01 -15.34 -19.89
CA GLU A 108 -6.76 -16.27 -19.07
C GLU A 108 -6.06 -16.50 -17.72
N GLU A 109 -4.72 -16.60 -17.70
CA GLU A 109 -3.94 -16.73 -16.49
C GLU A 109 -4.03 -15.46 -15.63
N LEU A 110 -3.86 -14.27 -16.21
CA LEU A 110 -4.06 -12.99 -15.53
C LEU A 110 -5.44 -12.91 -14.88
N TYR A 111 -6.50 -13.17 -15.66
CA TYR A 111 -7.88 -13.14 -15.17
C TYR A 111 -8.16 -14.22 -14.12
N SER A 112 -7.47 -15.36 -14.17
CA SER A 112 -7.60 -16.39 -13.12
C SER A 112 -7.16 -15.85 -11.76
N GLY A 113 -6.12 -15.01 -11.73
CA GLY A 113 -5.67 -14.32 -10.52
C GLY A 113 -6.68 -13.29 -10.03
N ILE A 114 -7.20 -12.43 -10.94
CA ILE A 114 -8.23 -11.45 -10.60
C ILE A 114 -9.48 -12.13 -10.03
N ARG A 115 -9.96 -13.21 -10.68
CA ARG A 115 -11.12 -13.97 -10.19
C ARG A 115 -10.88 -14.57 -8.82
N LEU A 116 -9.68 -15.14 -8.58
CA LEU A 116 -9.32 -15.69 -7.28
C LEU A 116 -9.38 -14.62 -6.16
N ALA A 117 -8.89 -13.41 -6.43
CA ALA A 117 -9.01 -12.30 -5.51
C ALA A 117 -10.48 -11.92 -5.27
N CYS A 118 -11.27 -11.79 -6.34
CA CYS A 118 -12.70 -11.49 -6.25
C CYS A 118 -13.46 -12.52 -5.42
N GLU A 119 -13.23 -13.81 -5.65
CA GLU A 119 -13.83 -14.92 -4.88
C GLU A 119 -13.44 -14.87 -3.41
N ARG A 120 -12.13 -14.69 -3.12
CA ARG A 120 -11.63 -14.67 -1.76
C ARG A 120 -12.19 -13.51 -0.93
N TYR A 121 -12.33 -12.33 -1.55
CA TYR A 121 -12.81 -11.11 -0.89
C TYR A 121 -14.31 -10.86 -1.06
N ASN A 122 -15.02 -11.71 -1.80
CA ASN A 122 -16.45 -11.58 -2.12
C ASN A 122 -16.76 -10.26 -2.84
N VAL A 123 -16.03 -10.01 -3.93
CA VAL A 123 -16.13 -8.82 -4.77
C VAL A 123 -16.57 -9.24 -6.17
N ASP A 124 -17.47 -8.50 -6.80
CA ASP A 124 -17.94 -8.78 -8.16
C ASP A 124 -17.06 -8.06 -9.20
N LEU A 125 -16.58 -8.79 -10.20
CA LEU A 125 -16.07 -8.21 -11.44
C LEU A 125 -17.27 -7.86 -12.35
N VAL A 126 -17.57 -6.56 -12.51
CA VAL A 126 -18.80 -6.12 -13.19
C VAL A 126 -18.58 -5.50 -14.56
N GLY A 127 -17.34 -5.31 -14.99
CA GLY A 127 -17.04 -4.75 -16.29
C GLY A 127 -15.58 -4.37 -16.47
N GLY A 128 -15.31 -3.62 -17.53
CA GLY A 128 -13.96 -3.15 -17.84
C GLY A 128 -13.85 -2.72 -19.29
N ASP A 129 -12.63 -2.49 -19.73
CA ASP A 129 -12.28 -2.14 -21.11
C ASP A 129 -10.99 -2.85 -21.54
N THR A 130 -10.83 -3.05 -22.85
CA THR A 130 -9.61 -3.67 -23.40
C THR A 130 -9.18 -2.94 -24.66
N SER A 131 -7.94 -2.47 -24.65
CA SER A 131 -7.35 -1.75 -25.77
C SER A 131 -5.96 -2.30 -26.12
N ALA A 132 -5.49 -2.00 -27.32
CA ALA A 132 -4.13 -2.30 -27.72
C ALA A 132 -3.14 -1.34 -27.03
N SER A 133 -1.97 -1.89 -26.61
CA SER A 133 -0.83 -1.12 -26.11
C SER A 133 0.37 -1.28 -27.03
N MET A 134 1.15 -0.21 -27.16
CA MET A 134 2.44 -0.23 -27.89
C MET A 134 3.62 -0.57 -26.98
N THR A 135 3.47 -0.46 -25.67
CA THR A 135 4.58 -0.43 -24.69
C THR A 135 4.51 -1.50 -23.60
N GLY A 136 3.73 -2.57 -23.81
CA GLY A 136 3.64 -3.64 -22.82
C GLY A 136 2.24 -3.82 -22.24
N LEU A 137 2.16 -4.37 -21.03
CA LEU A 137 0.91 -4.58 -20.29
C LEU A 137 0.64 -3.41 -19.34
N THR A 138 -0.56 -2.87 -19.45
CA THR A 138 -1.11 -1.87 -18.53
C THR A 138 -2.37 -2.43 -17.90
N ILE A 139 -2.49 -2.33 -16.59
CA ILE A 139 -3.65 -2.79 -15.83
C ILE A 139 -4.18 -1.62 -15.02
N SER A 140 -5.43 -1.24 -15.20
CA SER A 140 -6.12 -0.30 -14.32
C SER A 140 -7.36 -0.96 -13.75
N ILE A 141 -7.45 -0.99 -12.42
CA ILE A 141 -8.61 -1.53 -11.71
C ILE A 141 -9.24 -0.41 -10.90
N THR A 142 -10.55 -0.23 -11.09
CA THR A 142 -11.34 0.66 -10.25
C THR A 142 -12.18 -0.19 -9.30
N CYS A 143 -12.09 0.08 -8.01
CA CYS A 143 -12.85 -0.63 -6.97
C CYS A 143 -13.89 0.29 -6.33
N LEU A 144 -15.09 -0.25 -6.15
CA LEU A 144 -16.14 0.35 -5.36
C LEU A 144 -16.28 -0.38 -4.02
N GLY A 145 -16.46 0.40 -2.96
CA GLY A 145 -16.74 -0.12 -1.62
C GLY A 145 -17.89 0.60 -0.96
N THR A 146 -18.40 0.04 0.12
CA THR A 146 -19.50 0.66 0.89
C THR A 146 -19.23 0.64 2.39
N ALA A 147 -19.65 1.68 3.08
CA ALA A 147 -19.68 1.75 4.54
C ALA A 147 -20.85 2.59 5.04
N ALA A 148 -21.23 2.41 6.31
CA ALA A 148 -22.06 3.40 6.99
C ALA A 148 -21.24 4.68 7.23
N ALA A 149 -21.85 5.86 7.08
CA ALA A 149 -21.12 7.13 7.17
C ALA A 149 -20.30 7.30 8.45
N LYS A 150 -20.84 6.80 9.58
CA LYS A 150 -20.19 6.89 10.90
C LYS A 150 -19.01 5.91 11.07
N GLU A 151 -18.90 4.90 10.22
CA GLU A 151 -17.84 3.87 10.31
C GLU A 151 -16.62 4.21 9.47
N ILE A 152 -16.73 5.13 8.51
CA ILE A 152 -15.60 5.52 7.66
C ILE A 152 -14.49 6.11 8.52
N VAL A 153 -13.27 5.67 8.24
CA VAL A 153 -12.03 6.23 8.80
C VAL A 153 -11.27 6.91 7.67
N TYR A 154 -10.66 8.03 7.98
CA TYR A 154 -9.90 8.85 7.04
C TYR A 154 -8.42 8.90 7.49
N ARG A 155 -7.54 9.39 6.63
CA ARG A 155 -6.14 9.68 6.97
C ARG A 155 -6.02 10.80 8.00
N ASN A 156 -6.99 11.71 8.07
CA ASN A 156 -7.07 12.79 9.06
C ASN A 156 -7.94 12.36 10.25
N GLY A 157 -7.52 12.75 11.45
CA GLY A 157 -8.30 12.48 12.66
C GLY A 157 -7.46 11.97 13.83
N ALA A 158 -6.16 11.73 13.59
CA ALA A 158 -5.21 11.41 14.64
C ALA A 158 -5.12 12.55 15.66
N LYS A 159 -5.06 12.20 16.95
CA LYS A 159 -5.03 13.14 18.08
C LYS A 159 -3.77 12.96 18.89
N ILE A 160 -3.32 14.03 19.54
CA ILE A 160 -2.19 13.95 20.46
C ILE A 160 -2.46 12.89 21.52
N ASN A 161 -1.46 12.04 21.79
CA ASN A 161 -1.47 10.86 22.63
C ASN A 161 -2.23 9.64 22.07
N ASP A 162 -2.74 9.69 20.85
CA ASP A 162 -3.20 8.46 20.20
C ASP A 162 -2.03 7.49 20.03
N LEU A 163 -2.35 6.21 20.14
CA LEU A 163 -1.43 5.11 19.85
C LEU A 163 -1.27 4.97 18.34
N ILE A 164 -0.06 4.63 17.89
CA ILE A 164 0.22 4.29 16.49
C ILE A 164 0.39 2.78 16.39
N CYS A 165 -0.41 2.15 15.55
CA CYS A 165 -0.41 0.72 15.34
C CYS A 165 -0.17 0.38 13.87
N VAL A 166 0.52 -0.72 13.63
CA VAL A 166 0.63 -1.35 12.31
C VAL A 166 0.21 -2.81 12.38
N THR A 167 -0.17 -3.38 11.26
CA THR A 167 -0.50 -4.80 11.16
C THR A 167 0.63 -5.59 10.52
N GLY A 168 0.65 -6.90 10.73
CA GLY A 168 1.60 -7.82 10.10
C GLY A 168 3.07 -7.44 10.33
N ASN A 169 3.88 -7.56 9.28
CA ASN A 169 5.28 -7.16 9.31
C ASN A 169 5.64 -6.28 8.11
N LEU A 170 6.67 -5.47 8.28
CA LEU A 170 7.06 -4.41 7.35
C LEU A 170 8.39 -4.70 6.67
N GLY A 171 8.52 -4.24 5.42
CA GLY A 171 9.70 -4.40 4.59
C GLY A 171 9.89 -5.80 4.01
N THR A 172 8.99 -6.73 4.31
CA THR A 172 9.07 -8.11 3.82
C THR A 172 8.77 -8.18 2.32
N ALA A 173 7.79 -7.42 1.83
CA ALA A 173 7.50 -7.33 0.41
C ALA A 173 8.70 -6.76 -0.36
N TYR A 174 9.31 -5.70 0.15
CA TYR A 174 10.51 -5.12 -0.46
C TYR A 174 11.69 -6.10 -0.49
N MET A 175 11.92 -6.87 0.59
CA MET A 175 12.95 -7.90 0.60
C MET A 175 12.66 -9.02 -0.40
N GLY A 176 11.38 -9.36 -0.61
CA GLY A 176 10.93 -10.26 -1.68
C GLY A 176 11.27 -9.71 -3.07
N LEU A 177 11.04 -8.42 -3.31
CA LEU A 177 11.44 -7.75 -4.55
C LEU A 177 12.96 -7.79 -4.76
N GLN A 178 13.76 -7.47 -3.73
CA GLN A 178 15.22 -7.52 -3.81
C GLN A 178 15.73 -8.94 -4.14
N LEU A 179 15.08 -9.95 -3.58
CA LEU A 179 15.38 -11.35 -3.91
C LEU A 179 15.10 -11.66 -5.39
N LEU A 180 13.92 -11.28 -5.90
CA LEU A 180 13.54 -11.49 -7.29
C LEU A 180 14.49 -10.78 -8.26
N GLU A 181 14.82 -9.53 -7.99
CA GLU A 181 15.75 -8.75 -8.81
C GLU A 181 17.17 -9.34 -8.79
N ARG A 182 17.66 -9.79 -7.63
CA ARG A 182 18.96 -10.46 -7.53
C ARG A 182 18.99 -11.73 -8.38
N GLU A 183 18.00 -12.60 -8.24
CA GLU A 183 17.96 -13.87 -8.97
C GLU A 183 17.79 -13.64 -10.47
N ARG A 184 17.02 -12.62 -10.88
CA ARG A 184 16.94 -12.21 -12.28
C ARG A 184 18.30 -11.87 -12.87
N ILE A 185 19.11 -11.06 -12.18
CA ILE A 185 20.46 -10.67 -12.61
C ILE A 185 21.36 -11.91 -12.72
N VAL A 186 21.31 -12.82 -11.73
CA VAL A 186 22.08 -14.06 -11.72
C VAL A 186 21.72 -14.96 -12.92
N MET A 187 20.42 -15.12 -13.20
CA MET A 187 19.95 -15.93 -14.33
C MET A 187 20.31 -15.30 -15.68
N GLN A 188 20.24 -13.99 -15.82
CA GLN A 188 20.69 -13.30 -17.04
C GLN A 188 22.19 -13.46 -17.28
N ALA A 189 23.00 -13.51 -16.22
CA ALA A 189 24.43 -13.71 -16.32
C ALA A 189 24.83 -15.19 -16.59
N ASN A 190 23.98 -16.15 -16.19
CA ASN A 190 24.20 -17.58 -16.35
C ASN A 190 22.88 -18.32 -16.57
N GLU A 191 22.58 -18.67 -17.81
CA GLU A 191 21.36 -19.39 -18.21
C GLU A 191 21.16 -20.76 -17.51
N ASN A 192 22.23 -21.36 -16.96
CA ASN A 192 22.15 -22.61 -16.22
C ASN A 192 22.02 -22.41 -14.69
N ALA A 193 21.94 -21.17 -14.22
CA ALA A 193 21.72 -20.92 -12.80
C ALA A 193 20.29 -21.32 -12.38
N THR A 194 20.17 -21.87 -11.18
CA THR A 194 18.86 -22.12 -10.56
C THR A 194 18.63 -21.04 -9.52
N PRO A 195 17.45 -20.37 -9.54
CA PRO A 195 17.13 -19.34 -8.54
C PRO A 195 17.17 -19.89 -7.11
N ALA A 196 17.73 -19.13 -6.19
CA ALA A 196 17.87 -19.50 -4.78
C ALA A 196 16.62 -19.11 -3.98
N PHE A 197 15.47 -19.70 -4.28
CA PHE A 197 14.18 -19.41 -3.64
C PHE A 197 13.84 -20.34 -2.48
N GLU A 198 14.51 -21.48 -2.35
CA GLU A 198 14.24 -22.48 -1.31
C GLU A 198 14.35 -21.88 0.09
N GLY A 199 13.29 -22.07 0.92
CA GLY A 199 13.20 -21.54 2.27
C GLY A 199 12.89 -20.04 2.35
N ARG A 200 12.54 -19.41 1.22
CA ARG A 200 12.26 -17.96 1.11
C ARG A 200 10.87 -17.69 0.52
N GLU A 201 10.01 -18.70 0.54
CA GLU A 201 8.68 -18.65 -0.07
C GLU A 201 7.82 -17.54 0.54
N TYR A 202 7.98 -17.28 1.83
CA TYR A 202 7.25 -16.21 2.52
C TYR A 202 7.60 -14.82 1.97
N LEU A 203 8.88 -14.53 1.71
CA LEU A 203 9.30 -13.24 1.12
C LEU A 203 8.71 -13.06 -0.27
N LEU A 204 8.71 -14.13 -1.08
CA LEU A 204 8.14 -14.11 -2.43
C LEU A 204 6.61 -13.94 -2.37
N GLU A 205 5.94 -14.64 -1.46
CA GLU A 205 4.49 -14.52 -1.28
C GLU A 205 4.10 -13.08 -0.93
N ARG A 206 4.81 -12.45 0.01
CA ARG A 206 4.55 -11.06 0.42
C ARG A 206 4.64 -10.08 -0.75
N GLN A 207 5.62 -10.25 -1.65
CA GLN A 207 5.79 -9.40 -2.82
C GLN A 207 4.82 -9.71 -3.96
N LEU A 208 4.65 -11.01 -4.28
CA LEU A 208 3.90 -11.43 -5.47
C LEU A 208 2.40 -11.56 -5.24
N LYS A 209 1.99 -11.80 -3.99
CA LYS A 209 0.60 -12.06 -3.61
C LYS A 209 0.26 -11.42 -2.26
N PRO A 210 0.27 -10.10 -2.17
CA PRO A 210 -0.12 -9.40 -0.94
C PRO A 210 -1.59 -9.71 -0.60
N GLU A 211 -1.93 -9.49 0.68
CA GLU A 211 -3.30 -9.67 1.18
C GLU A 211 -3.82 -8.37 1.78
N ALA A 212 -5.01 -7.94 1.37
CA ALA A 212 -5.69 -6.83 2.02
C ALA A 212 -6.24 -7.26 3.40
N ARG A 213 -6.04 -6.44 4.42
CA ARG A 213 -6.23 -6.80 5.83
C ARG A 213 -7.70 -6.77 6.29
N ARG A 214 -8.58 -7.47 5.54
CA ARG A 214 -9.98 -7.69 5.93
C ARG A 214 -10.12 -8.31 7.32
N ASP A 215 -9.21 -9.22 7.67
CA ASP A 215 -9.15 -9.90 8.95
C ASP A 215 -8.99 -8.93 10.12
N ILE A 216 -8.11 -7.94 9.97
CA ILE A 216 -7.87 -6.93 11.01
C ILE A 216 -9.06 -5.98 11.15
N ILE A 217 -9.68 -5.56 10.04
CA ILE A 217 -10.90 -4.76 10.09
C ILE A 217 -12.00 -5.49 10.89
N ALA A 218 -12.15 -6.80 10.68
CA ALA A 218 -13.09 -7.60 11.46
C ALA A 218 -12.72 -7.66 12.95
N LYS A 219 -11.44 -7.91 13.29
CA LYS A 219 -10.94 -7.94 14.67
C LYS A 219 -11.14 -6.60 15.40
N LEU A 220 -10.84 -5.49 14.74
CA LEU A 220 -11.05 -4.14 15.31
C LEU A 220 -12.53 -3.91 15.59
N HIS A 221 -13.40 -4.31 14.67
CA HIS A 221 -14.85 -4.17 14.84
C HIS A 221 -15.38 -5.03 16.00
N GLU A 222 -14.93 -6.28 16.12
CA GLU A 222 -15.28 -7.19 17.23
C GLU A 222 -14.81 -6.67 18.57
N ALA A 223 -13.61 -6.06 18.64
CA ALA A 223 -13.05 -5.45 19.84
C ALA A 223 -13.72 -4.11 20.18
N GLY A 224 -14.60 -3.57 19.31
CA GLY A 224 -15.22 -2.26 19.49
C GLY A 224 -14.19 -1.12 19.43
N ILE A 225 -13.14 -1.30 18.62
CA ILE A 225 -12.12 -0.28 18.35
C ILE A 225 -12.44 0.38 17.02
N LYS A 226 -12.53 1.70 17.02
CA LYS A 226 -12.61 2.49 15.80
C LYS A 226 -11.35 3.35 15.70
N PRO A 227 -10.50 3.14 14.67
CA PRO A 227 -9.33 3.99 14.45
C PRO A 227 -9.71 5.46 14.34
N THR A 228 -8.84 6.34 14.82
CA THR A 228 -8.99 7.80 14.69
C THR A 228 -8.49 8.28 13.34
N ALA A 229 -7.43 7.66 12.80
CA ALA A 229 -6.96 7.78 11.42
C ALA A 229 -6.46 6.42 10.93
N MET A 230 -6.51 6.15 9.64
CA MET A 230 -6.04 4.91 9.05
C MET A 230 -5.70 5.09 7.57
N MET A 231 -4.72 4.34 7.10
CA MET A 231 -4.40 4.10 5.71
C MET A 231 -3.63 2.78 5.57
N ASP A 232 -3.49 2.26 4.37
CA ASP A 232 -2.62 1.12 4.11
C ASP A 232 -1.18 1.57 3.81
N ILE A 233 -0.24 0.63 3.85
CA ILE A 233 1.18 0.88 3.62
C ILE A 233 1.56 0.39 2.22
N SER A 234 1.53 1.30 1.26
CA SER A 234 1.87 1.07 -0.15
C SER A 234 3.27 1.58 -0.53
N ASP A 235 3.66 2.76 -0.05
CA ASP A 235 4.93 3.42 -0.39
C ASP A 235 6.01 3.26 0.70
N GLY A 236 5.61 2.83 1.90
CA GLY A 236 6.46 2.60 3.06
C GLY A 236 6.03 3.41 4.27
N LEU A 237 6.21 2.83 5.45
CA LEU A 237 5.71 3.37 6.72
C LEU A 237 6.03 4.86 6.93
N SER A 238 7.20 5.34 6.49
CA SER A 238 7.60 6.75 6.64
C SER A 238 6.68 7.68 5.85
N SER A 239 6.32 7.31 4.62
CA SER A 239 5.41 8.08 3.76
C SER A 239 4.03 8.19 4.39
N GLU A 240 3.47 7.07 4.81
CA GLU A 240 2.12 7.00 5.36
C GLU A 240 2.01 7.73 6.71
N LEU A 241 3.03 7.64 7.57
CA LEU A 241 3.10 8.45 8.79
C LEU A 241 3.09 9.95 8.48
N MET A 242 3.82 10.37 7.44
CA MET A 242 3.83 11.77 7.02
C MET A 242 2.45 12.22 6.51
N HIS A 243 1.72 11.34 5.80
CA HIS A 243 0.36 11.63 5.36
C HIS A 243 -0.60 11.82 6.53
N ILE A 244 -0.63 10.86 7.47
CA ILE A 244 -1.48 10.96 8.67
C ILE A 244 -1.13 12.21 9.50
N CYS A 245 0.15 12.43 9.77
CA CYS A 245 0.59 13.56 10.59
C CYS A 245 0.28 14.91 9.92
N THR A 246 0.52 15.02 8.61
CA THR A 246 0.26 16.26 7.86
C THR A 246 -1.24 16.56 7.81
N GLN A 247 -2.07 15.56 7.50
CA GLN A 247 -3.52 15.76 7.37
C GLN A 247 -4.21 15.95 8.73
N SER A 248 -3.61 15.45 9.81
CA SER A 248 -4.11 15.62 11.18
C SER A 248 -3.48 16.82 11.90
N ASN A 249 -2.48 17.47 11.32
CA ASN A 249 -1.70 18.57 11.94
C ASN A 249 -1.10 18.16 13.29
N VAL A 250 -0.38 17.03 13.30
CA VAL A 250 0.29 16.45 14.48
C VAL A 250 1.71 16.01 14.14
N GLY A 251 2.51 15.68 15.16
CA GLY A 251 3.75 14.94 15.03
C GLY A 251 3.60 13.49 15.47
N CYS A 252 4.67 12.71 15.37
CA CYS A 252 4.69 11.36 15.92
C CYS A 252 6.09 10.94 16.39
N ALA A 253 6.11 9.97 17.31
CA ALA A 253 7.29 9.25 17.73
C ALA A 253 7.05 7.75 17.52
N VAL A 254 7.85 7.13 16.64
CA VAL A 254 7.84 5.69 16.35
C VAL A 254 9.11 5.08 16.91
N TYR A 255 9.02 3.92 17.54
CA TYR A 255 10.14 3.26 18.22
C TYR A 255 10.73 2.17 17.32
N GLU A 256 12.02 2.25 17.02
CA GLU A 256 12.74 1.28 16.17
C GLU A 256 12.58 -0.16 16.67
N ASP A 257 12.68 -0.37 17.98
CA ASP A 257 12.60 -1.68 18.63
C ASP A 257 11.19 -2.29 18.65
N LYS A 258 10.18 -1.51 18.23
CA LYS A 258 8.78 -1.92 18.12
C LYS A 258 8.32 -2.21 16.70
N LEU A 259 9.16 -1.92 15.71
CA LEU A 259 8.82 -2.24 14.33
C LEU A 259 8.71 -3.76 14.13
N PRO A 260 7.57 -4.27 13.64
CA PRO A 260 7.41 -5.70 13.38
C PRO A 260 8.17 -6.08 12.11
N ILE A 261 9.30 -6.73 12.28
CA ILE A 261 10.17 -7.19 11.19
C ILE A 261 10.26 -8.71 11.24
N ASP A 262 9.97 -9.35 10.11
CA ASP A 262 10.09 -10.81 9.99
C ASP A 262 11.56 -11.24 9.98
N TYR A 263 11.84 -12.39 10.59
CA TYR A 263 13.22 -12.91 10.71
C TYR A 263 13.83 -13.29 9.35
N GLN A 264 13.03 -13.75 8.38
CA GLN A 264 13.53 -14.08 7.03
C GLN A 264 13.91 -12.80 6.28
N ALA A 265 13.11 -11.73 6.44
CA ALA A 265 13.42 -10.42 5.86
C ALA A 265 14.70 -9.84 6.47
N ALA A 266 14.86 -9.94 7.80
CA ALA A 266 16.07 -9.48 8.49
C ALA A 266 17.31 -10.28 8.04
N ALA A 267 17.22 -11.60 7.94
CA ALA A 267 18.32 -12.46 7.49
C ALA A 267 18.73 -12.17 6.03
N LEU A 268 17.75 -11.98 5.14
CA LEU A 268 18.07 -11.64 3.75
C LEU A 268 18.66 -10.22 3.64
N ALA A 269 18.19 -9.26 4.42
CA ALA A 269 18.76 -7.91 4.44
C ALA A 269 20.22 -7.93 4.90
N GLU A 270 20.57 -8.72 5.94
CA GLU A 270 21.96 -8.92 6.37
C GLU A 270 22.80 -9.56 5.26
N GLU A 271 22.31 -10.61 4.59
CA GLU A 271 22.98 -11.26 3.45
C GLU A 271 23.27 -10.27 2.32
N MET A 272 22.34 -9.35 2.04
CA MET A 272 22.44 -8.33 0.99
C MET A 272 23.14 -7.04 1.45
N ASN A 273 23.59 -6.97 2.71
CA ASN A 273 24.17 -5.78 3.33
C ASN A 273 23.23 -4.56 3.27
N LEU A 274 21.92 -4.80 3.47
CA LEU A 274 20.89 -3.76 3.57
C LEU A 274 20.50 -3.52 5.02
N ASN A 275 20.11 -2.29 5.34
CA ASN A 275 19.55 -1.97 6.65
C ASN A 275 18.05 -2.31 6.67
N ILE A 276 17.67 -3.34 7.42
CA ILE A 276 16.28 -3.81 7.47
C ILE A 276 15.30 -2.77 8.03
N VAL A 277 15.73 -1.92 8.95
CA VAL A 277 14.88 -0.82 9.47
C VAL A 277 14.57 0.18 8.35
N THR A 278 15.56 0.51 7.53
CA THR A 278 15.34 1.35 6.33
C THR A 278 14.40 0.68 5.35
N CYS A 279 14.51 -0.63 5.13
CA CYS A 279 13.60 -1.40 4.28
C CYS A 279 12.16 -1.38 4.84
N ALA A 280 11.98 -1.55 6.15
CA ALA A 280 10.67 -1.50 6.79
C ALA A 280 10.03 -0.08 6.74
N LEU A 281 10.85 0.96 6.80
CA LEU A 281 10.37 2.35 6.77
C LEU A 281 10.03 2.84 5.36
N ASN A 282 10.73 2.35 4.32
CA ASN A 282 10.67 2.92 2.98
C ASN A 282 10.49 1.88 1.85
N GLY A 283 10.31 0.60 2.18
CA GLY A 283 10.26 -0.47 1.16
C GLY A 283 8.97 -0.48 0.34
N GLY A 284 7.86 -0.19 0.98
CA GLY A 284 6.54 -0.20 0.36
C GLY A 284 6.01 -1.60 0.00
N GLU A 285 4.84 -1.61 -0.64
CA GLU A 285 4.11 -2.79 -1.13
C GLU A 285 3.75 -3.84 -0.06
N ASP A 286 3.78 -3.46 1.23
CA ASP A 286 3.41 -4.36 2.33
C ASP A 286 1.89 -4.55 2.42
N TYR A 287 1.08 -3.56 2.03
CA TYR A 287 -0.39 -3.54 2.09
C TYR A 287 -0.93 -3.93 3.48
N GLU A 288 -0.15 -3.61 4.50
CA GLU A 288 -0.54 -3.66 5.90
C GLU A 288 -1.27 -2.37 6.27
N LEU A 289 -2.02 -2.36 7.37
CA LEU A 289 -2.69 -1.16 7.85
C LEU A 289 -1.80 -0.40 8.82
N LEU A 290 -1.68 0.90 8.60
CA LEU A 290 -1.21 1.88 9.59
C LEU A 290 -2.44 2.59 10.14
N PHE A 291 -2.63 2.59 11.45
CA PHE A 291 -3.75 3.29 12.07
C PHE A 291 -3.40 3.90 13.43
N THR A 292 -4.18 4.90 13.79
CA THR A 292 -4.12 5.49 15.13
C THR A 292 -5.42 5.22 15.89
N CYS A 293 -5.33 5.10 17.21
CA CYS A 293 -6.50 4.94 18.07
C CYS A 293 -6.26 5.56 19.45
N SER A 294 -7.35 5.78 20.18
CA SER A 294 -7.30 6.36 21.52
C SER A 294 -6.46 5.50 22.47
N LEU A 295 -5.74 6.14 23.39
CA LEU A 295 -5.08 5.45 24.49
C LEU A 295 -6.06 4.62 25.33
N ASP A 296 -7.33 4.99 25.38
CA ASP A 296 -8.38 4.25 26.08
C ASP A 296 -8.64 2.85 25.50
N ASP A 297 -8.24 2.61 24.25
CA ASP A 297 -8.37 1.32 23.59
C ASP A 297 -7.16 0.39 23.79
N TYR A 298 -6.15 0.82 24.55
CA TYR A 298 -4.91 0.07 24.76
C TYR A 298 -5.15 -1.38 25.22
N GLU A 299 -5.98 -1.59 26.25
CA GLU A 299 -6.27 -2.93 26.79
C GLU A 299 -7.02 -3.83 25.79
N LYS A 300 -7.74 -3.24 24.83
CA LYS A 300 -8.42 -3.99 23.78
C LYS A 300 -7.48 -4.35 22.61
N LEU A 301 -6.40 -3.58 22.42
CA LEU A 301 -5.41 -3.81 21.37
C LEU A 301 -4.46 -4.96 21.71
N ILE A 302 -4.02 -5.06 22.97
CA ILE A 302 -3.03 -6.06 23.43
C ILE A 302 -3.37 -7.50 22.99
N PRO A 303 -4.63 -7.99 23.08
CA PRO A 303 -4.96 -9.35 22.71
C PRO A 303 -5.10 -9.56 21.17
N LEU A 304 -5.02 -8.51 20.36
CA LEU A 304 -5.18 -8.64 18.92
C LEU A 304 -3.89 -9.16 18.30
N GLU A 305 -3.96 -10.37 17.77
CA GLU A 305 -2.87 -10.94 16.98
C GLU A 305 -2.68 -10.15 15.69
N ASP A 306 -1.42 -10.01 15.26
CA ASP A 306 -1.01 -9.27 14.07
C ASP A 306 -1.25 -7.75 14.12
N VAL A 307 -1.44 -7.19 15.32
CA VAL A 307 -1.49 -5.74 15.57
C VAL A 307 -0.34 -5.37 16.51
N TYR A 308 0.49 -4.45 16.07
CA TYR A 308 1.69 -4.03 16.80
C TYR A 308 1.64 -2.55 17.12
N LEU A 309 1.77 -2.21 18.39
CA LEU A 309 1.91 -0.84 18.87
C LEU A 309 3.36 -0.39 18.64
N ILE A 310 3.56 0.54 17.72
CA ILE A 310 4.89 1.00 17.31
C ILE A 310 5.26 2.40 17.80
N GLY A 311 4.30 3.18 18.30
CA GLY A 311 4.56 4.56 18.68
C GLY A 311 3.34 5.29 19.18
N HIS A 312 3.43 6.62 19.19
CA HIS A 312 2.34 7.50 19.60
C HIS A 312 2.37 8.82 18.87
N ILE A 313 1.22 9.47 18.79
CA ILE A 313 1.03 10.80 18.21
C ILE A 313 1.47 11.88 19.19
N THR A 314 2.27 12.82 18.69
CA THR A 314 2.82 13.96 19.44
C THR A 314 2.27 15.28 18.95
N LYS A 315 2.70 16.37 19.56
CA LYS A 315 2.41 17.71 19.05
C LYS A 315 3.20 17.99 17.78
N PRO A 316 2.67 18.82 16.86
CA PRO A 316 3.32 19.08 15.56
C PRO A 316 4.72 19.69 15.68
N GLU A 317 5.00 20.45 16.76
CA GLU A 317 6.31 21.07 17.00
C GLU A 317 7.43 20.05 17.25
N TYR A 318 7.11 18.81 17.62
CA TYR A 318 8.10 17.74 17.80
C TYR A 318 8.47 17.02 16.49
N GLY A 319 7.72 17.28 15.40
CA GLY A 319 8.00 16.66 14.11
C GLY A 319 7.60 15.18 14.03
N ILE A 320 8.12 14.48 13.04
CA ILE A 320 7.84 13.07 12.74
C ILE A 320 9.15 12.32 12.89
N ASN A 321 9.29 11.54 13.95
CA ASN A 321 10.58 10.98 14.38
C ASN A 321 10.54 9.46 14.60
N LEU A 322 11.64 8.81 14.21
CA LEU A 322 12.02 7.49 14.68
C LEU A 322 12.87 7.67 15.95
N ILE A 323 12.52 6.96 17.00
CA ILE A 323 13.31 6.86 18.23
C ILE A 323 14.16 5.60 18.11
N GLY A 324 15.45 5.79 17.92
CA GLY A 324 16.42 4.70 17.83
C GLY A 324 16.60 3.97 19.14
N ARG A 325 17.23 2.79 19.10
CA ARG A 325 17.47 1.95 20.29
C ARG A 325 18.27 2.63 21.41
N ASN A 326 19.07 3.61 21.04
CA ASN A 326 19.87 4.41 21.99
C ASN A 326 19.12 5.66 22.49
N GLY A 327 17.86 5.85 22.10
CA GLY A 327 17.04 6.99 22.42
C GLY A 327 17.31 8.23 21.56
N GLU A 328 18.11 8.13 20.50
CA GLU A 328 18.29 9.22 19.54
C GLU A 328 17.01 9.46 18.74
N GLU A 329 16.70 10.72 18.49
CA GLU A 329 15.60 11.13 17.62
C GLU A 329 16.10 11.35 16.19
N ILE A 330 15.57 10.58 15.26
CA ILE A 330 15.90 10.64 13.83
C ILE A 330 14.65 11.13 13.09
N SER A 331 14.74 12.31 12.48
CA SER A 331 13.63 12.83 11.68
C SER A 331 13.39 11.93 10.46
N LEU A 332 12.16 11.40 10.36
CA LEU A 332 11.73 10.59 9.24
C LEU A 332 11.64 11.43 7.97
N LYS A 333 12.00 10.81 6.86
CA LYS A 333 11.84 11.35 5.51
C LYS A 333 11.19 10.26 4.67
N ALA A 334 10.21 10.64 3.86
CA ALA A 334 9.69 9.75 2.84
C ALA A 334 10.78 9.52 1.77
N GLN A 335 11.39 8.35 1.78
CA GLN A 335 12.38 7.90 0.81
C GLN A 335 11.87 6.64 0.08
N GLY A 336 10.58 6.33 0.26
CA GLY A 336 9.89 5.23 -0.40
C GLY A 336 9.74 5.45 -1.90
N TRP A 337 8.89 4.66 -2.51
CA TRP A 337 8.61 4.76 -3.94
C TRP A 337 8.17 6.18 -4.32
N ASN A 338 8.77 6.72 -5.37
CA ASN A 338 8.34 7.96 -6.00
C ASN A 338 8.37 7.74 -7.53
N ALA A 339 7.22 7.77 -8.16
CA ALA A 339 7.03 7.49 -9.58
C ALA A 339 7.88 8.41 -10.50
N PHE A 340 8.34 9.55 -10.01
CA PHE A 340 9.07 10.57 -10.78
C PHE A 340 10.49 10.86 -10.30
N ASP A 341 10.97 10.16 -9.28
CA ASP A 341 12.38 10.20 -8.98
C ASP A 341 13.13 9.53 -10.13
N ALA A 342 14.08 10.28 -10.71
CA ALA A 342 14.92 9.76 -11.76
C ALA A 342 15.67 8.54 -11.22
N GLN A 343 15.14 7.34 -11.47
CA GLN A 343 15.94 6.16 -11.39
C GLN A 343 17.01 6.33 -12.46
N GLU A 344 18.25 6.54 -12.06
CA GLU A 344 19.36 6.32 -12.94
C GLU A 344 19.20 4.91 -13.49
N ALA A 345 18.84 4.83 -14.77
CA ALA A 345 18.84 3.58 -15.51
C ALA A 345 20.27 3.03 -15.42
N LYS A 346 20.47 2.07 -14.52
CA LYS A 346 21.68 1.26 -14.47
C LYS A 346 21.48 0.00 -15.28
#